data_e7f897218a4e2afb8ababa8aadb54e5c
#
_entry.id   e7f897218a4e2afb8ababa8aadb54e5c
#
_cell.length_a   1.000
_cell.length_b   1.000
_cell.length_c   1.000
_cell.angle_alpha   90.00
_cell.angle_beta   90.00
_cell.angle_gamma   90.00
#
_symmetry.space_group_name_H-M   'P 1'
#
loop_
_entity.id
_entity.type
_entity.pdbx_description
1 polymer ?
#
loop_
_entity_poly.entity_id
_entity_poly.type
_entity_poly.pdbx_seq_one_letter_code
_entity_poly.pdbx_strand_id
1 'polypeptide(L)'
;FFGDKRFAGTWCMNSQKENNSITFQDMRTGLGFKGKLLLDKIELNILLADKTIATTVLTRTTNEWVYKDVSSITNRTSNPLQLNDGWEISQLKKTSLLKQMEDSVLAKKLLKTHSVLIAQKGKLVYEKYFSGYTANTTHDQRSASKSISSALIGIAIDKKIIKSDEEFLYDFIPKDLQYTKDRLKSLIKISDLLSMSSGLDAVDFGTKRTSLASEPAYQNSSNWLKTVLEAPMINNPGTIANYGSANPYLLGITLSVVVTKPLELFIDKELLSPLGIS
;
A
#
# COMPACT_ATOMS: atom_id res chain seq x y z
N PHE A 1 10.61 11.93 -6.99
CA PHE A 1 10.62 10.59 -7.59
C PHE A 1 12.05 10.28 -8.00
N PHE A 2 12.65 9.28 -7.39
CA PHE A 2 13.93 8.76 -7.85
C PHE A 2 13.60 7.78 -8.97
N GLY A 3 14.15 8.01 -10.17
CA GLY A 3 13.95 7.14 -11.33
C GLY A 3 14.59 5.75 -11.20
N ASP A 4 15.21 5.47 -10.06
CA ASP A 4 15.82 4.18 -9.76
C ASP A 4 14.80 3.27 -9.06
N LYS A 5 14.49 2.13 -9.67
CA LYS A 5 13.55 1.12 -9.13
C LYS A 5 13.90 0.64 -7.72
N ARG A 6 15.16 0.71 -7.32
CA ARG A 6 15.61 0.33 -5.95
C ARG A 6 15.03 1.21 -4.86
N PHE A 7 14.62 2.44 -5.20
CA PHE A 7 14.03 3.40 -4.27
C PHE A 7 12.52 3.55 -4.46
N ALA A 8 11.91 2.78 -5.37
CA ALA A 8 10.48 2.75 -5.53
C ALA A 8 9.82 2.22 -4.24
N GLY A 9 8.87 2.96 -3.70
CA GLY A 9 8.18 2.58 -2.46
C GLY A 9 8.88 2.94 -1.16
N THR A 10 10.01 3.64 -1.20
CA THR A 10 10.63 4.20 0.01
C THR A 10 9.78 5.33 0.58
N TRP A 11 9.34 5.15 1.81
CA TRP A 11 8.55 6.14 2.55
C TRP A 11 9.46 6.89 3.51
N CYS A 12 9.67 8.17 3.25
CA CYS A 12 10.35 9.05 4.18
C CYS A 12 9.37 9.47 5.27
N MET A 13 9.31 8.70 6.35
CA MET A 13 8.37 8.87 7.44
C MET A 13 8.71 10.06 8.35
N ASN A 14 10.00 10.33 8.53
CA ASN A 14 10.50 11.44 9.30
C ASN A 14 11.13 12.46 8.36
N SER A 15 10.53 13.63 8.26
CA SER A 15 11.09 14.76 7.53
C SER A 15 11.33 15.92 8.48
N GLN A 16 12.52 16.49 8.41
CA GLN A 16 12.88 17.70 9.14
C GLN A 16 13.39 18.75 8.16
N LYS A 17 12.98 19.96 8.36
CA LYS A 17 13.46 21.12 7.62
C LYS A 17 13.97 22.15 8.61
N GLU A 18 15.26 22.44 8.56
CA GLU A 18 15.90 23.51 9.33
C GLU A 18 16.59 24.46 8.35
N ASN A 19 16.11 25.70 8.31
CA ASN A 19 16.59 26.71 7.34
C ASN A 19 16.55 26.17 5.90
N ASN A 20 17.71 26.01 5.28
CA ASN A 20 17.88 25.46 3.93
C ASN A 20 18.25 23.97 3.92
N SER A 21 18.29 23.31 5.06
CA SER A 21 18.58 21.88 5.15
C SER A 21 17.28 21.08 5.22
N ILE A 22 17.22 19.97 4.51
CA ILE A 22 16.16 18.99 4.59
C ILE A 22 16.74 17.62 4.91
N THR A 23 16.05 16.87 5.74
CA THR A 23 16.40 15.49 6.07
C THR A 23 15.13 14.65 5.96
N PHE A 24 15.24 13.51 5.30
CA PHE A 24 14.21 12.48 5.24
C PHE A 24 14.82 11.16 5.68
N GLN A 25 14.11 10.37 6.44
CA GLN A 25 14.60 9.06 6.88
C GLN A 25 13.48 8.04 6.84
N ASP A 26 13.77 6.88 6.28
CA ASP A 26 12.96 5.68 6.40
C ASP A 26 13.59 4.79 7.48
N MET A 27 12.96 4.74 8.63
CA MET A 27 13.46 3.99 9.79
C MET A 27 13.48 2.47 9.56
N ARG A 28 12.71 1.97 8.58
CA ARG A 28 12.61 0.52 8.31
C ARG A 28 13.79 0.01 7.50
N THR A 29 14.19 0.78 6.49
CA THR A 29 15.23 0.37 5.54
C THR A 29 16.59 0.93 5.90
N GLY A 30 16.65 1.88 6.84
CA GLY A 30 17.85 2.67 7.12
C GLY A 30 18.25 3.62 5.97
N LEU A 31 17.36 3.77 4.98
CA LEU A 31 17.57 4.70 3.87
C LEU A 31 17.23 6.11 4.33
N GLY A 32 18.13 7.02 4.09
CA GLY A 32 17.97 8.44 4.43
C GLY A 32 18.35 9.35 3.26
N PHE A 33 17.85 10.56 3.34
CA PHE A 33 18.19 11.64 2.41
C PHE A 33 18.50 12.89 3.22
N LYS A 34 19.68 13.45 3.01
CA LYS A 34 20.08 14.72 3.62
C LYS A 34 20.48 15.68 2.52
N GLY A 35 19.85 16.84 2.49
CA GLY A 35 20.06 17.75 1.39
C GLY A 35 20.00 19.22 1.76
N LYS A 36 20.42 20.04 0.81
CA LYS A 36 20.39 21.49 0.88
C LYS A 36 19.40 22.02 -0.16
N LEU A 37 18.43 22.79 0.32
CA LEU A 37 17.49 23.52 -0.52
C LEU A 37 18.15 24.78 -1.07
N LEU A 38 18.21 24.90 -2.38
CA LEU A 38 18.61 26.09 -3.11
C LEU A 38 17.39 26.65 -3.87
N LEU A 39 17.54 27.79 -4.49
CA LEU A 39 16.42 28.49 -5.13
C LEU A 39 15.73 27.63 -6.21
N ASP A 40 16.52 26.93 -7.01
CA ASP A 40 16.10 26.19 -8.20
C ASP A 40 16.43 24.68 -8.14
N LYS A 41 17.14 24.24 -7.09
CA LYS A 41 17.59 22.86 -6.97
C LYS A 41 17.67 22.40 -5.51
N ILE A 42 17.72 21.09 -5.35
CA ILE A 42 18.01 20.41 -4.08
C ILE A 42 19.23 19.53 -4.31
N GLU A 43 20.30 19.76 -3.54
CA GLU A 43 21.45 18.87 -3.52
C GLU A 43 21.21 17.82 -2.43
N LEU A 44 21.11 16.54 -2.81
CA LEU A 44 20.79 15.45 -1.92
C LEU A 44 21.91 14.44 -1.81
N ASN A 45 22.26 14.08 -0.58
CA ASN A 45 22.99 12.88 -0.26
C ASN A 45 22.01 11.76 0.07
N ILE A 46 22.17 10.62 -0.56
CA ILE A 46 21.42 9.40 -0.27
C ILE A 46 22.24 8.61 0.74
N LEU A 47 21.61 8.27 1.86
CA LEU A 47 22.24 7.63 3.00
C LEU A 47 21.71 6.20 3.16
N LEU A 48 22.55 5.28 3.54
CA LEU A 48 22.17 3.96 4.04
C LEU A 48 22.91 3.72 5.35
N ALA A 49 22.16 3.50 6.43
CA ALA A 49 22.71 3.40 7.79
C ALA A 49 23.68 4.56 8.08
N ASP A 50 23.24 5.80 7.83
CA ASP A 50 23.95 7.06 8.01
C ASP A 50 25.24 7.27 7.14
N LYS A 51 25.54 6.33 6.26
CA LYS A 51 26.65 6.47 5.30
C LYS A 51 26.11 6.94 3.96
N THR A 52 26.73 8.00 3.40
CA THR A 52 26.41 8.46 2.05
C THR A 52 26.81 7.39 1.03
N ILE A 53 25.82 6.89 0.31
CA ILE A 53 26.00 5.89 -0.76
C ILE A 53 25.92 6.50 -2.16
N ALA A 54 25.28 7.65 -2.29
CA ALA A 54 25.20 8.40 -3.53
C ALA A 54 24.88 9.88 -3.26
N THR A 55 25.15 10.73 -4.24
CA THR A 55 24.73 12.12 -4.28
C THR A 55 23.93 12.37 -5.55
N THR A 56 22.94 13.25 -5.48
CA THR A 56 22.16 13.65 -6.65
C THR A 56 21.74 15.12 -6.51
N VAL A 57 21.40 15.72 -7.63
CA VAL A 57 20.85 17.07 -7.68
C VAL A 57 19.48 16.99 -8.32
N LEU A 58 18.47 17.45 -7.60
CA LEU A 58 17.11 17.59 -8.10
C LEU A 58 16.91 19.05 -8.50
N THR A 59 16.64 19.30 -9.77
CA THR A 59 16.32 20.64 -10.26
C THR A 59 14.81 20.86 -10.20
N ARG A 60 14.40 22.08 -9.84
CA ARG A 60 13.00 22.46 -9.92
C ARG A 60 12.55 22.41 -11.38
N THR A 61 11.52 21.61 -11.65
CA THR A 61 10.88 21.62 -12.96
C THR A 61 9.62 22.46 -12.91
N THR A 62 9.27 23.09 -14.02
CA THR A 62 7.96 23.70 -14.17
C THR A 62 6.94 22.60 -14.37
N ASN A 63 5.70 22.82 -13.87
CA ASN A 63 4.61 21.85 -14.02
C ASN A 63 4.35 21.45 -15.48
N GLU A 64 4.75 22.27 -16.44
CA GLU A 64 4.64 21.98 -17.85
C GLU A 64 5.47 20.76 -18.30
N TRP A 65 6.61 20.50 -17.65
CA TRP A 65 7.45 19.36 -18.04
C TRP A 65 6.86 18.01 -17.60
N VAL A 66 6.26 17.97 -16.43
CA VAL A 66 5.59 16.76 -15.92
C VAL A 66 4.36 16.41 -16.76
N TYR A 67 3.78 17.39 -17.45
CA TYR A 67 2.54 17.24 -18.22
C TYR A 67 2.71 17.30 -19.74
N LYS A 68 3.88 17.67 -20.27
CA LYS A 68 4.09 17.79 -21.72
C LYS A 68 4.07 16.44 -22.46
N ASP A 69 4.58 15.38 -21.84
CA ASP A 69 4.51 14.02 -22.39
C ASP A 69 3.13 13.36 -22.23
N VAL A 70 2.28 13.93 -21.41
CA VAL A 70 0.95 13.40 -21.09
C VAL A 70 -0.02 13.54 -22.26
N SER A 71 0.12 14.60 -23.07
CA SER A 71 -0.80 14.85 -24.20
C SER A 71 -0.60 13.87 -25.37
N SER A 72 0.60 13.36 -25.57
CA SER A 72 0.91 12.38 -26.62
C SER A 72 0.48 10.94 -26.26
N ILE A 73 0.40 10.63 -24.96
CA ILE A 73 0.04 9.30 -24.46
C ILE A 73 -1.47 9.15 -24.24
N THR A 74 -2.19 10.26 -24.08
CA THR A 74 -3.66 10.27 -23.87
C THR A 74 -4.46 9.91 -25.12
N ASN A 75 -3.83 9.83 -26.30
CA ASN A 75 -4.47 9.46 -27.56
C ASN A 75 -4.51 7.95 -27.83
N ARG A 76 -4.29 7.10 -26.83
CA ARG A 76 -4.49 5.67 -27.00
C ARG A 76 -5.97 5.36 -27.18
N THR A 77 -6.25 4.46 -28.10
CA THR A 77 -7.59 3.92 -28.30
C THR A 77 -8.09 3.36 -26.97
N SER A 78 -9.38 3.49 -26.69
CA SER A 78 -10.04 2.89 -25.54
C SER A 78 -10.26 1.37 -25.67
N ASN A 79 -9.60 0.73 -26.64
CA ASN A 79 -9.68 -0.70 -26.85
C ASN A 79 -8.69 -1.40 -25.90
N PRO A 80 -9.14 -2.46 -25.20
CA PRO A 80 -8.27 -3.26 -24.35
C PRO A 80 -7.08 -3.82 -25.13
N LEU A 81 -5.92 -3.91 -24.44
CA LEU A 81 -4.74 -4.58 -24.96
C LEU A 81 -4.94 -6.09 -24.80
N GLN A 82 -4.71 -6.85 -25.88
CA GLN A 82 -4.67 -8.31 -25.76
C GLN A 82 -3.32 -8.71 -25.15
N LEU A 83 -3.38 -9.17 -23.93
CA LEU A 83 -2.23 -9.69 -23.19
C LEU A 83 -2.41 -11.20 -22.97
N ASN A 84 -1.32 -11.91 -22.71
CA ASN A 84 -1.37 -13.32 -22.33
C ASN A 84 -1.53 -13.45 -20.80
N ASP A 85 -2.60 -12.88 -20.27
CA ASP A 85 -2.89 -12.77 -18.84
C ASP A 85 -4.20 -13.48 -18.43
N GLY A 86 -4.78 -14.24 -19.36
CA GLY A 86 -6.03 -14.98 -19.14
C GLY A 86 -7.31 -14.14 -19.31
N TRP A 87 -7.21 -12.82 -19.54
CA TRP A 87 -8.37 -12.01 -19.82
C TRP A 87 -8.82 -12.14 -21.28
N GLU A 88 -10.08 -12.48 -21.48
CA GLU A 88 -10.72 -12.28 -22.78
C GLU A 88 -11.03 -10.80 -22.98
N ILE A 89 -10.78 -10.30 -24.18
CA ILE A 89 -11.15 -8.94 -24.55
C ILE A 89 -12.40 -8.92 -25.42
N SER A 90 -13.11 -7.81 -25.34
CA SER A 90 -14.24 -7.52 -26.22
C SER A 90 -14.32 -5.99 -26.42
N GLN A 91 -15.16 -5.56 -27.34
CA GLN A 91 -15.34 -4.13 -27.56
C GLN A 91 -16.61 -3.63 -26.87
N LEU A 92 -16.47 -2.55 -26.12
CA LEU A 92 -17.61 -1.81 -25.61
C LEU A 92 -18.11 -0.83 -26.68
N LYS A 93 -19.41 -0.83 -26.98
CA LYS A 93 -19.99 0.22 -27.81
C LYS A 93 -19.72 1.57 -27.14
N LYS A 94 -19.07 2.49 -27.86
CA LYS A 94 -18.84 3.85 -27.37
C LYS A 94 -20.19 4.51 -27.10
N THR A 95 -20.43 4.83 -25.84
CA THR A 95 -21.63 5.52 -25.40
C THR A 95 -21.32 6.98 -25.11
N SER A 96 -22.36 7.83 -25.11
CA SER A 96 -22.21 9.23 -24.68
C SER A 96 -21.68 9.34 -23.25
N LEU A 97 -22.01 8.37 -22.37
CA LEU A 97 -21.54 8.32 -21.00
C LEU A 97 -20.02 8.08 -20.91
N LEU A 98 -19.48 7.16 -21.71
CA LEU A 98 -18.02 6.95 -21.76
C LEU A 98 -17.29 8.20 -22.24
N LYS A 99 -17.84 8.86 -23.27
CA LYS A 99 -17.26 10.13 -23.73
C LYS A 99 -17.31 11.21 -22.64
N GLN A 100 -18.42 11.35 -21.94
CA GLN A 100 -18.55 12.29 -20.83
C GLN A 100 -17.57 12.00 -19.70
N MET A 101 -17.34 10.72 -19.38
CA MET A 101 -16.33 10.30 -18.41
C MET A 101 -14.93 10.71 -18.88
N GLU A 102 -14.55 10.37 -20.12
CA GLU A 102 -13.25 10.75 -20.69
C GLU A 102 -13.05 12.27 -20.67
N ASP A 103 -14.05 13.02 -21.15
CA ASP A 103 -14.02 14.48 -21.16
C ASP A 103 -13.87 15.05 -19.73
N SER A 104 -14.50 14.41 -18.75
CA SER A 104 -14.39 14.82 -17.33
C SER A 104 -13.01 14.56 -16.74
N VAL A 105 -12.36 13.46 -17.11
CA VAL A 105 -10.96 13.17 -16.72
C VAL A 105 -10.03 14.20 -17.37
N LEU A 106 -10.15 14.42 -18.67
CA LEU A 106 -9.31 15.36 -19.43
C LEU A 106 -9.49 16.81 -18.95
N ALA A 107 -10.72 17.19 -18.60
CA ALA A 107 -11.03 18.49 -18.02
C ALA A 107 -10.63 18.62 -16.54
N LYS A 108 -9.95 17.62 -15.97
CA LYS A 108 -9.55 17.56 -14.55
C LYS A 108 -10.71 17.69 -13.56
N LYS A 109 -11.93 17.35 -13.96
CA LYS A 109 -13.08 17.27 -13.06
C LYS A 109 -13.01 15.99 -12.20
N LEU A 110 -12.46 14.91 -12.75
CA LEU A 110 -12.10 13.71 -12.04
C LEU A 110 -10.57 13.73 -11.80
N LEU A 111 -10.18 14.26 -10.66
CA LEU A 111 -8.77 14.44 -10.31
C LEU A 111 -8.08 13.11 -10.03
N LYS A 112 -6.79 13.04 -10.38
CA LYS A 112 -5.92 11.89 -10.09
C LYS A 112 -6.39 10.56 -10.71
N THR A 113 -7.15 10.60 -11.80
CA THR A 113 -7.49 9.41 -12.55
C THR A 113 -6.31 9.03 -13.47
N HIS A 114 -5.74 7.85 -13.24
CA HIS A 114 -4.59 7.35 -13.98
C HIS A 114 -4.97 6.30 -15.00
N SER A 115 -5.95 5.48 -14.68
CA SER A 115 -6.49 4.47 -15.60
C SER A 115 -7.96 4.22 -15.33
N VAL A 116 -8.67 3.77 -16.35
CA VAL A 116 -10.02 3.23 -16.22
C VAL A 116 -10.06 1.93 -17.02
N LEU A 117 -10.40 0.83 -16.33
CA LEU A 117 -10.61 -0.46 -16.93
C LEU A 117 -12.06 -0.89 -16.64
N ILE A 118 -12.76 -1.41 -17.64
CA ILE A 118 -14.13 -1.91 -17.47
C ILE A 118 -14.17 -3.36 -17.92
N ALA A 119 -14.59 -4.23 -17.03
CA ALA A 119 -14.88 -5.61 -17.34
C ALA A 119 -16.41 -5.84 -17.36
N GLN A 120 -16.89 -6.54 -18.37
CA GLN A 120 -18.29 -6.89 -18.50
C GLN A 120 -18.43 -8.37 -18.88
N LYS A 121 -19.20 -9.13 -18.11
CA LYS A 121 -19.41 -10.56 -18.34
C LYS A 121 -18.09 -11.35 -18.47
N GLY A 122 -17.12 -11.05 -17.60
CA GLY A 122 -15.82 -11.69 -17.59
C GLY A 122 -14.84 -11.26 -18.69
N LYS A 123 -15.20 -10.28 -19.53
CA LYS A 123 -14.32 -9.78 -20.59
C LYS A 123 -13.93 -8.35 -20.34
N LEU A 124 -12.67 -8.00 -20.58
CA LEU A 124 -12.20 -6.62 -20.54
C LEU A 124 -12.72 -5.91 -21.81
N VAL A 125 -13.53 -4.87 -21.62
CA VAL A 125 -14.24 -4.20 -22.73
C VAL A 125 -13.82 -2.75 -22.95
N TYR A 126 -13.11 -2.18 -21.96
CA TYR A 126 -12.58 -0.82 -22.04
C TYR A 126 -11.31 -0.74 -21.20
N GLU A 127 -10.27 -0.14 -21.77
CA GLU A 127 -9.00 0.09 -21.09
C GLU A 127 -8.42 1.41 -21.60
N LYS A 128 -8.22 2.35 -20.70
CA LYS A 128 -7.63 3.66 -21.06
C LYS A 128 -6.81 4.22 -19.91
N TYR A 129 -5.69 4.80 -20.27
CA TYR A 129 -4.74 5.44 -19.36
C TYR A 129 -4.72 6.93 -19.57
N PHE A 130 -4.56 7.70 -18.49
CA PHE A 130 -4.61 9.14 -18.45
C PHE A 130 -3.37 9.69 -17.75
N SER A 131 -3.12 10.98 -17.89
CA SER A 131 -2.08 11.71 -17.14
C SER A 131 -0.67 11.13 -17.31
N GLY A 132 -0.35 10.55 -18.48
CA GLY A 132 0.96 9.95 -18.75
C GLY A 132 1.17 8.54 -18.23
N TYR A 133 0.16 7.95 -17.59
CA TYR A 133 0.21 6.57 -17.13
C TYR A 133 -0.02 5.57 -18.28
N THR A 134 0.52 4.39 -18.12
CA THR A 134 0.43 3.27 -19.06
C THR A 134 0.13 1.97 -18.32
N ALA A 135 -0.14 0.89 -19.05
CA ALA A 135 -0.31 -0.44 -18.47
C ALA A 135 0.91 -0.89 -17.60
N ASN A 136 2.11 -0.40 -17.96
CA ASN A 136 3.35 -0.76 -17.29
C ASN A 136 3.75 0.23 -16.17
N THR A 137 2.91 1.23 -15.89
CA THR A 137 3.21 2.19 -14.82
C THR A 137 2.75 1.63 -13.49
N THR A 138 3.69 1.45 -12.58
CA THR A 138 3.39 0.96 -11.23
C THR A 138 2.69 2.03 -10.39
N HIS A 139 1.77 1.59 -9.53
CA HIS A 139 1.00 2.44 -8.64
C HIS A 139 1.19 2.00 -7.19
N ASP A 140 1.22 2.96 -6.28
CA ASP A 140 1.02 2.67 -4.86
C ASP A 140 -0.45 2.30 -4.64
N GLN A 141 -0.70 1.03 -4.37
CA GLN A 141 -2.04 0.48 -4.19
C GLN A 141 -2.72 0.94 -2.90
N ARG A 142 -1.97 1.53 -1.98
CA ARG A 142 -2.52 2.01 -0.71
C ARG A 142 -3.40 0.92 -0.07
N SER A 143 -4.57 1.31 0.38
CA SER A 143 -5.49 0.41 1.08
C SER A 143 -6.10 -0.70 0.21
N ALA A 144 -5.99 -0.64 -1.12
CA ALA A 144 -6.35 -1.77 -1.97
C ALA A 144 -5.51 -3.02 -1.65
N SER A 145 -4.28 -2.84 -1.17
CA SER A 145 -3.41 -3.94 -0.71
C SER A 145 -3.98 -4.73 0.48
N LYS A 146 -4.95 -4.19 1.23
CA LYS A 146 -5.61 -4.92 2.31
C LYS A 146 -6.42 -6.12 1.80
N SER A 147 -6.97 -6.03 0.58
CA SER A 147 -7.61 -7.15 -0.10
C SER A 147 -6.60 -8.25 -0.47
N ILE A 148 -5.37 -7.87 -0.80
CA ILE A 148 -4.27 -8.82 -1.03
C ILE A 148 -3.94 -9.56 0.27
N SER A 149 -3.87 -8.87 1.41
CA SER A 149 -3.66 -9.51 2.72
C SER A 149 -4.76 -10.53 3.03
N SER A 150 -6.03 -10.19 2.74
CA SER A 150 -7.16 -11.10 2.91
C SER A 150 -7.04 -12.33 2.01
N ALA A 151 -6.70 -12.15 0.72
CA ALA A 151 -6.50 -13.27 -0.20
C ALA A 151 -5.38 -14.20 0.25
N LEU A 152 -4.27 -13.66 0.76
CA LEU A 152 -3.15 -14.45 1.27
C LEU A 152 -3.52 -15.29 2.50
N ILE A 153 -4.35 -14.76 3.40
CA ILE A 153 -4.90 -15.55 4.51
C ILE A 153 -5.79 -16.68 3.97
N GLY A 154 -6.65 -16.40 2.99
CA GLY A 154 -7.48 -17.43 2.34
C GLY A 154 -6.63 -18.52 1.70
N ILE A 155 -5.56 -18.17 0.99
CA ILE A 155 -4.61 -19.12 0.40
C ILE A 155 -3.91 -19.96 1.50
N ALA A 156 -3.52 -19.32 2.61
CA ALA A 156 -2.89 -20.04 3.72
C ALA A 156 -3.85 -21.03 4.38
N ILE A 157 -5.13 -20.71 4.48
CA ILE A 157 -6.19 -21.63 4.98
C ILE A 157 -6.40 -22.77 3.98
N ASP A 158 -6.55 -22.48 2.69
CA ASP A 158 -6.75 -23.49 1.64
C ASP A 158 -5.58 -24.50 1.62
N LYS A 159 -4.36 -24.02 1.80
CA LYS A 159 -3.15 -24.83 1.91
C LYS A 159 -2.95 -25.49 3.28
N LYS A 160 -3.87 -25.32 4.23
CA LYS A 160 -3.79 -25.84 5.60
C LYS A 160 -2.56 -25.40 6.38
N ILE A 161 -1.98 -24.26 6.03
CA ILE A 161 -0.91 -23.57 6.77
C ILE A 161 -1.52 -22.89 8.00
N ILE A 162 -2.70 -22.29 7.85
CA ILE A 162 -3.59 -21.81 8.89
C ILE A 162 -4.80 -22.76 8.89
N LYS A 163 -5.31 -23.15 10.06
CA LYS A 163 -6.42 -24.11 10.14
C LYS A 163 -7.73 -23.48 9.72
N SER A 164 -8.01 -22.27 10.23
CA SER A 164 -9.20 -21.50 9.88
C SER A 164 -9.03 -20.05 10.32
N ASP A 165 -9.94 -19.17 9.90
CA ASP A 165 -10.02 -17.78 10.37
C ASP A 165 -10.56 -17.66 11.80
N GLU A 166 -10.99 -18.76 12.42
CA GLU A 166 -11.39 -18.85 13.83
C GLU A 166 -10.20 -19.01 14.79
N GLU A 167 -8.96 -19.21 14.30
CA GLU A 167 -7.77 -19.26 15.15
C GLU A 167 -7.51 -17.91 15.81
N PHE A 168 -6.97 -17.95 17.03
CA PHE A 168 -6.73 -16.74 17.80
C PHE A 168 -5.42 -16.07 17.40
N LEU A 169 -5.44 -14.73 17.31
CA LEU A 169 -4.24 -13.94 16.99
C LEU A 169 -3.04 -14.30 17.85
N TYR A 170 -3.26 -14.47 19.17
CA TYR A 170 -2.17 -14.70 20.12
C TYR A 170 -1.49 -16.06 19.99
N ASP A 171 -2.03 -16.98 19.21
CA ASP A 171 -1.35 -18.24 18.89
C ASP A 171 -0.16 -18.00 17.92
N PHE A 172 -0.14 -16.85 17.25
CA PHE A 172 0.89 -16.43 16.29
C PHE A 172 1.80 -15.31 16.79
N ILE A 173 1.57 -14.78 18.00
CA ILE A 173 2.39 -13.69 18.53
C ILE A 173 3.67 -14.27 19.17
N PRO A 174 4.84 -13.66 18.89
CA PRO A 174 6.12 -14.06 19.51
C PRO A 174 6.06 -14.11 21.03
N LYS A 175 6.83 -15.04 21.62
CA LYS A 175 6.82 -15.32 23.07
C LYS A 175 7.18 -14.10 23.92
N ASP A 176 8.10 -13.28 23.46
CA ASP A 176 8.56 -12.07 24.13
C ASP A 176 7.49 -10.96 24.18
N LEU A 177 6.44 -11.06 23.38
CA LEU A 177 5.31 -10.13 23.37
C LEU A 177 4.01 -10.71 23.94
N GLN A 178 4.02 -11.95 24.44
CA GLN A 178 2.86 -12.57 25.08
C GLN A 178 2.39 -11.84 26.35
N TYR A 179 3.24 -11.03 26.97
CA TYR A 179 2.87 -10.20 28.14
C TYR A 179 1.82 -9.14 27.80
N THR A 180 1.64 -8.80 26.53
CA THR A 180 0.62 -7.85 26.07
C THR A 180 -0.78 -8.47 26.04
N LYS A 181 -0.89 -9.80 26.18
CA LYS A 181 -2.13 -10.56 26.18
C LYS A 181 -2.94 -10.27 27.43
N ASP A 182 -4.14 -9.77 27.27
CA ASP A 182 -5.14 -9.66 28.31
C ASP A 182 -6.38 -10.52 27.97
N ARG A 183 -7.41 -10.45 28.82
CA ARG A 183 -8.63 -11.24 28.64
C ARG A 183 -9.33 -10.96 27.31
N LEU A 184 -9.42 -9.70 26.87
CA LEU A 184 -10.10 -9.35 25.62
C LEU A 184 -9.21 -9.63 24.42
N LYS A 185 -7.94 -9.28 24.47
CA LYS A 185 -6.98 -9.54 23.41
C LYS A 185 -6.83 -11.03 23.11
N SER A 186 -6.97 -11.89 24.15
CA SER A 186 -6.92 -13.34 23.96
C SER A 186 -8.07 -13.89 23.10
N LEU A 187 -9.13 -13.13 22.90
CA LEU A 187 -10.31 -13.50 22.10
C LEU A 187 -10.25 -12.99 20.66
N ILE A 188 -9.24 -12.20 20.29
CA ILE A 188 -9.12 -11.71 18.91
C ILE A 188 -8.82 -12.88 17.98
N LYS A 189 -9.69 -13.08 17.00
CA LYS A 189 -9.54 -14.08 15.94
C LYS A 189 -8.98 -13.49 14.65
N ILE A 190 -8.50 -14.33 13.76
CA ILE A 190 -8.10 -13.92 12.41
C ILE A 190 -9.29 -13.28 11.69
N SER A 191 -10.50 -13.82 11.82
CA SER A 191 -11.74 -13.26 11.27
C SER A 191 -12.01 -11.83 11.75
N ASP A 192 -11.69 -11.50 13.00
CA ASP A 192 -11.85 -10.15 13.54
C ASP A 192 -10.86 -9.14 12.89
N LEU A 193 -9.67 -9.60 12.56
CA LEU A 193 -8.68 -8.79 11.83
C LEU A 193 -9.12 -8.58 10.37
N LEU A 194 -9.64 -9.62 9.71
CA LEU A 194 -10.14 -9.56 8.34
C LEU A 194 -11.33 -8.61 8.21
N SER A 195 -12.20 -8.57 9.21
CA SER A 195 -13.38 -7.70 9.25
C SER A 195 -13.13 -6.33 9.89
N MET A 196 -11.88 -5.99 10.23
CA MET A 196 -11.51 -4.75 10.92
C MET A 196 -12.18 -4.57 12.30
N SER A 197 -12.54 -5.66 12.96
CA SER A 197 -13.26 -5.67 14.24
C SER A 197 -12.45 -6.25 15.40
N SER A 198 -11.13 -6.14 15.36
CA SER A 198 -10.26 -6.63 16.44
C SER A 198 -10.57 -6.01 17.82
N GLY A 199 -11.17 -4.83 17.85
CA GLY A 199 -11.46 -4.10 19.09
C GLY A 199 -10.26 -3.33 19.67
N LEU A 200 -9.09 -3.40 19.06
CA LEU A 200 -7.91 -2.61 19.45
C LEU A 200 -8.14 -1.12 19.19
N ASP A 201 -7.50 -0.26 19.98
CA ASP A 201 -7.41 1.18 19.73
C ASP A 201 -6.45 1.46 18.56
N ALA A 202 -6.87 1.08 17.38
CA ALA A 202 -6.09 1.09 16.15
C ALA A 202 -6.87 1.73 14.98
N VAL A 203 -7.59 2.81 15.28
CA VAL A 203 -8.47 3.49 14.30
C VAL A 203 -7.68 4.56 13.57
N ASP A 204 -7.62 4.49 12.24
CA ASP A 204 -6.86 5.45 11.42
C ASP A 204 -7.65 6.74 11.14
N PHE A 205 -8.97 6.67 11.02
CA PHE A 205 -9.83 7.80 10.65
C PHE A 205 -11.10 7.87 11.50
N GLY A 206 -11.69 9.06 11.56
CA GLY A 206 -13.01 9.25 12.14
C GLY A 206 -13.07 9.39 13.67
N THR A 207 -11.94 9.46 14.34
CA THR A 207 -11.86 9.71 15.79
C THR A 207 -11.49 11.15 16.11
N LYS A 208 -11.99 11.66 17.26
CA LYS A 208 -11.61 12.99 17.77
C LYS A 208 -10.21 13.02 18.40
N ARG A 209 -9.66 11.86 18.74
CA ARG A 209 -8.31 11.68 19.29
C ARG A 209 -7.52 10.74 18.39
N THR A 210 -6.20 10.85 18.42
CA THR A 210 -5.31 9.90 17.77
C THR A 210 -5.38 8.56 18.49
N SER A 211 -5.69 7.49 17.79
CA SER A 211 -5.59 6.12 18.31
C SER A 211 -4.16 5.74 18.60
N LEU A 212 -3.93 4.98 19.68
CA LEU A 212 -2.58 4.62 20.14
C LEU A 212 -1.85 3.70 19.15
N ALA A 213 -2.58 2.90 18.37
CA ALA A 213 -2.04 2.06 17.30
C ALA A 213 -2.58 2.43 15.91
N SER A 214 -2.93 3.70 15.67
CA SER A 214 -3.17 4.19 14.31
C SER A 214 -1.93 4.04 13.45
N GLU A 215 -2.10 3.99 12.13
CA GLU A 215 -0.97 3.82 11.20
C GLU A 215 0.17 4.82 11.47
N PRO A 216 -0.07 6.13 11.61
CA PRO A 216 1.00 7.06 11.96
C PRO A 216 1.63 6.79 13.34
N ALA A 217 0.85 6.33 14.31
CA ALA A 217 1.36 6.10 15.67
C ALA A 217 2.35 4.93 15.71
N TYR A 218 1.99 3.75 15.18
CA TYR A 218 2.91 2.62 15.21
C TYR A 218 4.06 2.78 14.23
N GLN A 219 3.87 3.41 13.07
CA GLN A 219 4.93 3.62 12.08
C GLN A 219 6.02 4.57 12.59
N ASN A 220 5.70 5.51 13.46
CA ASN A 220 6.67 6.39 14.11
C ASN A 220 7.33 5.76 15.35
N SER A 221 6.96 4.55 15.74
CA SER A 221 7.56 3.84 16.85
C SER A 221 8.78 3.02 16.43
N SER A 222 9.65 2.70 17.41
CA SER A 222 10.81 1.85 17.18
C SER A 222 10.47 0.37 17.02
N ASN A 223 9.27 -0.06 17.47
CA ASN A 223 8.79 -1.43 17.37
C ASN A 223 7.29 -1.44 17.09
N TRP A 224 6.94 -1.63 15.82
CA TRP A 224 5.56 -1.58 15.36
C TRP A 224 4.66 -2.60 16.02
N LEU A 225 5.12 -3.86 16.07
CA LEU A 225 4.32 -4.94 16.63
C LEU A 225 4.04 -4.71 18.12
N LYS A 226 5.05 -4.32 18.88
CA LYS A 226 4.90 -3.99 20.29
C LYS A 226 3.88 -2.86 20.47
N THR A 227 4.01 -1.76 19.73
CA THR A 227 3.11 -0.60 19.83
C THR A 227 1.66 -0.98 19.52
N VAL A 228 1.43 -1.81 18.50
CA VAL A 228 0.09 -2.29 18.16
C VAL A 228 -0.48 -3.19 19.24
N LEU A 229 0.31 -4.12 19.77
CA LEU A 229 -0.14 -5.06 20.80
C LEU A 229 -0.33 -4.43 22.18
N GLU A 230 0.40 -3.35 22.49
CA GLU A 230 0.24 -2.59 23.75
C GLU A 230 -0.97 -1.65 23.72
N ALA A 231 -1.56 -1.38 22.53
CA ALA A 231 -2.78 -0.57 22.45
C ALA A 231 -3.92 -1.18 23.27
N PRO A 232 -4.70 -0.37 24.00
CA PRO A 232 -5.84 -0.89 24.76
C PRO A 232 -6.95 -1.41 23.86
N MET A 233 -7.80 -2.25 24.44
CA MET A 233 -9.06 -2.62 23.83
C MET A 233 -10.09 -1.51 24.04
N ILE A 234 -10.76 -1.10 22.97
CA ILE A 234 -11.86 -0.12 23.00
C ILE A 234 -13.22 -0.76 22.71
N ASN A 235 -13.23 -1.96 22.15
CA ASN A 235 -14.43 -2.77 21.92
C ASN A 235 -14.14 -4.25 22.18
N ASN A 236 -15.18 -5.05 22.32
CA ASN A 236 -15.02 -6.50 22.27
C ASN A 236 -14.69 -6.93 20.85
N PRO A 237 -13.78 -7.91 20.67
CA PRO A 237 -13.51 -8.48 19.33
C PRO A 237 -14.79 -8.94 18.63
N GLY A 238 -14.86 -8.72 17.32
CA GLY A 238 -15.99 -9.13 16.48
C GLY A 238 -17.25 -8.26 16.59
N THR A 239 -17.26 -7.18 17.39
CA THR A 239 -18.50 -6.43 17.66
C THR A 239 -18.63 -5.14 16.87
N ILE A 240 -17.55 -4.40 16.67
CA ILE A 240 -17.56 -3.09 16.00
C ILE A 240 -16.41 -3.04 15.02
N ALA A 241 -16.72 -2.79 13.75
CA ALA A 241 -15.72 -2.57 12.72
C ALA A 241 -15.19 -1.14 12.80
N ASN A 242 -13.87 -1.01 13.02
CA ASN A 242 -13.14 0.25 13.01
C ASN A 242 -11.98 0.16 12.02
N TYR A 243 -12.01 1.00 11.00
CA TYR A 243 -10.99 0.97 9.98
C TYR A 243 -9.61 1.31 10.56
N GLY A 244 -8.66 0.38 10.44
CA GLY A 244 -7.31 0.55 10.95
C GLY A 244 -6.30 -0.36 10.28
N SER A 245 -5.16 0.22 9.88
CA SER A 245 -4.07 -0.49 9.20
C SER A 245 -3.34 -1.49 10.10
N ALA A 246 -3.51 -1.41 11.41
CA ALA A 246 -2.98 -2.40 12.35
C ALA A 246 -3.59 -3.80 12.13
N ASN A 247 -4.87 -3.89 11.72
CA ASN A 247 -5.50 -5.19 11.46
C ASN A 247 -4.79 -5.97 10.34
N PRO A 248 -4.66 -5.46 9.11
CA PRO A 248 -3.92 -6.16 8.06
C PRO A 248 -2.42 -6.30 8.36
N TYR A 249 -1.82 -5.40 9.14
CA TYR A 249 -0.46 -5.57 9.62
C TYR A 249 -0.33 -6.83 10.50
N LEU A 250 -1.25 -7.06 11.45
CA LEU A 250 -1.27 -8.26 12.29
C LEU A 250 -1.54 -9.54 11.47
N LEU A 251 -2.35 -9.47 10.38
CA LEU A 251 -2.47 -10.58 9.43
C LEU A 251 -1.13 -10.88 8.74
N GLY A 252 -0.36 -9.86 8.38
CA GLY A 252 0.99 -10.03 7.84
C GLY A 252 1.95 -10.68 8.84
N ILE A 253 1.88 -10.31 10.12
CA ILE A 253 2.64 -10.98 11.20
C ILE A 253 2.22 -12.45 11.32
N THR A 254 0.92 -12.74 11.35
CA THR A 254 0.41 -14.12 11.38
C THR A 254 1.01 -14.96 10.25
N LEU A 255 0.95 -14.45 9.01
CA LEU A 255 1.54 -15.13 7.86
C LEU A 255 3.04 -15.33 8.01
N SER A 256 3.78 -14.31 8.45
CA SER A 256 5.24 -14.37 8.59
C SER A 256 5.71 -15.45 9.59
N VAL A 257 4.87 -15.78 10.56
CA VAL A 257 5.16 -16.82 11.58
C VAL A 257 4.90 -18.23 11.04
N VAL A 258 3.86 -18.39 10.22
CA VAL A 258 3.45 -19.74 9.76
C VAL A 258 4.10 -20.16 8.45
N VAL A 259 4.57 -19.23 7.62
CA VAL A 259 5.26 -19.56 6.38
C VAL A 259 6.74 -19.86 6.67
N THR A 260 7.25 -20.96 6.12
CA THR A 260 8.64 -21.40 6.33
C THR A 260 9.66 -20.69 5.46
N LYS A 261 9.21 -19.82 4.56
CA LYS A 261 10.03 -19.04 3.62
C LYS A 261 9.85 -17.55 3.91
N PRO A 262 10.74 -16.68 3.44
CA PRO A 262 10.47 -15.24 3.47
C PRO A 262 9.09 -14.93 2.90
N LEU A 263 8.34 -14.06 3.58
CA LEU A 263 6.94 -13.78 3.25
C LEU A 263 6.78 -13.29 1.80
N GLU A 264 7.74 -12.54 1.31
CA GLU A 264 7.78 -12.03 -0.07
C GLU A 264 7.78 -13.16 -1.11
N LEU A 265 8.54 -14.23 -0.86
CA LEU A 265 8.58 -15.39 -1.73
C LEU A 265 7.26 -16.19 -1.70
N PHE A 266 6.58 -16.22 -0.55
CA PHE A 266 5.26 -16.81 -0.45
C PHE A 266 4.24 -16.00 -1.24
N ILE A 267 4.23 -14.68 -1.06
CA ILE A 267 3.33 -13.75 -1.76
C ILE A 267 3.53 -13.88 -3.28
N ASP A 268 4.77 -13.81 -3.74
CA ASP A 268 5.07 -13.92 -5.16
C ASP A 268 4.58 -15.25 -5.73
N LYS A 269 5.01 -16.36 -5.13
CA LYS A 269 4.70 -17.69 -5.64
C LYS A 269 3.20 -18.03 -5.61
N GLU A 270 2.52 -17.66 -4.54
CA GLU A 270 1.17 -18.16 -4.29
C GLU A 270 0.08 -17.21 -4.80
N LEU A 271 0.42 -15.95 -5.06
CA LEU A 271 -0.55 -14.93 -5.50
C LEU A 271 -0.07 -14.15 -6.72
N LEU A 272 1.10 -13.45 -6.66
CA LEU A 272 1.45 -12.48 -7.69
C LEU A 272 1.81 -13.18 -9.01
N SER A 273 2.74 -14.14 -8.99
CA SER A 273 3.13 -14.89 -10.19
C SER A 273 1.97 -15.62 -10.87
N PRO A 274 1.05 -16.31 -10.16
CA PRO A 274 -0.14 -16.90 -10.78
C PRO A 274 -1.09 -15.88 -11.43
N LEU A 275 -1.10 -14.63 -10.96
CA LEU A 275 -1.88 -13.53 -11.53
C LEU A 275 -1.12 -12.76 -12.65
N GLY A 276 0.11 -13.17 -12.98
CA GLY A 276 0.94 -12.47 -13.96
C GLY A 276 1.41 -11.08 -13.48
N ILE A 277 1.43 -10.85 -12.18
CA ILE A 277 1.92 -9.60 -11.58
C ILE A 277 3.40 -9.76 -11.28
N SER A 278 4.25 -8.94 -11.91
CA SER A 278 5.72 -8.97 -11.78
C SER A 278 6.28 -7.64 -11.27
#